data_01ccbb7557d321422baa40a25273206f
#
_entry.id   01ccbb7557d321422baa40a25273206f
#
_cell.length_a   1.000
_cell.length_b   1.000
_cell.length_c   1.000
_cell.angle_alpha   90.00
_cell.angle_beta   90.00
_cell.angle_gamma   90.00
#
_symmetry.space_group_name_H-M   'P 1'
#
loop_
_entity.id
_entity.type
_entity.pdbx_description
1 polymer ?
#
loop_
_entity_poly.entity_id
_entity_poly.type
_entity_poly.pdbx_seq_one_letter_code
_entity_poly.pdbx_strand_id
1 'polypeptide(L)'
;MAAEDRYRKFVIEYFNCGGNQTQAAINAGYSPRSAYMQGSRLMKNDKVKKLMEEYKADIYGNLRTRMAAGAVKAYDAILSIATNPQADDRDRLAAAKDIRARAGYKPVDKTEVSGGLSVTLEVDDDINAED
;
A
#
# COMPACT_ATOMS: atom_id res chain seq x y z
N MET A 1 4.62 -35.68 -1.85
CA MET A 1 4.03 -34.40 -1.46
C MET A 1 2.54 -34.43 -1.79
N ALA A 2 1.68 -34.20 -0.81
CA ALA A 2 0.24 -34.14 -1.03
C ALA A 2 -0.10 -32.97 -1.99
N ALA A 3 -1.20 -33.11 -2.75
CA ALA A 3 -1.61 -32.08 -3.72
C ALA A 3 -1.82 -30.73 -3.09
N GLU A 4 -2.38 -30.67 -1.88
CA GLU A 4 -2.59 -29.42 -1.15
C GLU A 4 -1.28 -28.71 -0.78
N ASP A 5 -0.25 -29.43 -0.38
CA ASP A 5 1.06 -28.87 -0.07
C ASP A 5 1.70 -28.27 -1.31
N ARG A 6 1.51 -28.89 -2.45
CA ARG A 6 2.00 -28.41 -3.73
C ARG A 6 1.25 -27.14 -4.18
N TYR A 7 -0.05 -27.10 -3.92
CA TYR A 7 -0.86 -25.89 -4.19
C TYR A 7 -0.42 -24.72 -3.32
N ARG A 8 -0.20 -24.94 -2.03
CA ARG A 8 0.32 -23.90 -1.12
C ARG A 8 1.69 -23.41 -1.57
N LYS A 9 2.57 -24.31 -1.94
CA LYS A 9 3.89 -23.95 -2.44
C LYS A 9 3.80 -23.14 -3.73
N PHE A 10 2.93 -23.52 -4.65
CA PHE A 10 2.68 -22.77 -5.87
C PHE A 10 2.20 -21.33 -5.56
N VAL A 11 1.27 -21.17 -4.64
CA VAL A 11 0.75 -19.84 -4.24
C VAL A 11 1.85 -18.96 -3.68
N ILE A 12 2.65 -19.49 -2.76
CA ILE A 12 3.78 -18.76 -2.17
C ILE A 12 4.78 -18.34 -3.25
N GLU A 13 5.16 -19.27 -4.13
CA GLU A 13 6.10 -19.01 -5.21
C GLU A 13 5.55 -18.05 -6.25
N TYR A 14 4.25 -18.06 -6.50
CA TYR A 14 3.60 -17.11 -7.41
C TYR A 14 3.82 -15.66 -6.96
N PHE A 15 3.65 -15.39 -5.67
CA PHE A 15 3.92 -14.06 -5.12
C PHE A 15 5.40 -13.73 -5.08
N ASN A 16 6.25 -14.70 -4.76
CA ASN A 16 7.70 -14.52 -4.75
C ASN A 16 8.28 -14.24 -6.15
N CYS A 17 7.67 -14.81 -7.18
CA CYS A 17 8.09 -14.62 -8.58
C CYS A 17 7.41 -13.44 -9.28
N GLY A 18 6.76 -12.56 -8.55
CA GLY A 18 6.10 -11.38 -9.12
C GLY A 18 4.92 -11.70 -10.05
N GLY A 19 4.23 -12.82 -9.82
CA GLY A 19 3.08 -13.23 -10.62
C GLY A 19 3.41 -14.12 -11.83
N ASN A 20 4.63 -14.61 -11.94
CA ASN A 20 5.02 -15.53 -13.01
C ASN A 20 4.56 -16.97 -12.70
N GLN A 21 3.42 -17.35 -13.26
CA GLN A 21 2.80 -18.65 -13.01
C GLN A 21 3.64 -19.85 -13.49
N THR A 22 4.39 -19.71 -14.56
CA THR A 22 5.25 -20.76 -15.07
C THR A 22 6.43 -21.02 -14.13
N GLN A 23 7.12 -19.96 -13.72
CA GLN A 23 8.23 -20.08 -12.78
C GLN A 23 7.75 -20.58 -11.41
N ALA A 24 6.60 -20.12 -10.96
CA ALA A 24 5.98 -20.59 -9.72
C ALA A 24 5.69 -22.09 -9.76
N ALA A 25 5.21 -22.61 -10.89
CA ALA A 25 4.98 -24.02 -11.08
C ALA A 25 6.28 -24.84 -11.03
N ILE A 26 7.35 -24.36 -11.66
CA ILE A 26 8.68 -24.98 -11.59
C ILE A 26 9.17 -25.02 -10.15
N ASN A 27 9.11 -23.92 -9.45
CA ASN A 27 9.55 -23.81 -8.06
C ASN A 27 8.71 -24.65 -7.11
N ALA A 28 7.44 -24.90 -7.45
CA ALA A 28 6.55 -25.78 -6.69
C ALA A 28 6.78 -27.26 -6.95
N GLY A 29 7.70 -27.62 -7.85
CA GLY A 29 8.09 -29.01 -8.12
C GLY A 29 7.43 -29.63 -9.35
N TYR A 30 6.77 -28.83 -10.19
CA TYR A 30 6.28 -29.31 -11.49
C TYR A 30 7.40 -29.34 -12.52
N SER A 31 7.32 -30.27 -13.45
CA SER A 31 8.31 -30.40 -14.52
C SER A 31 8.38 -29.13 -15.37
N PRO A 32 9.58 -28.61 -15.71
CA PRO A 32 9.71 -27.45 -16.60
C PRO A 32 9.01 -27.63 -17.95
N ARG A 33 8.93 -28.86 -18.44
CA ARG A 33 8.24 -29.19 -19.70
C ARG A 33 6.74 -28.91 -19.65
N SER A 34 6.12 -29.14 -18.52
CA SER A 34 4.68 -28.98 -18.33
C SER A 34 4.33 -27.72 -17.53
N ALA A 35 5.30 -26.99 -17.05
CA ALA A 35 5.09 -25.89 -16.11
C ALA A 35 4.16 -24.79 -16.65
N TYR A 36 4.24 -24.48 -17.92
CA TYR A 36 3.34 -23.50 -18.54
C TYR A 36 1.87 -23.94 -18.47
N MET A 37 1.60 -25.19 -18.85
CA MET A 37 0.25 -25.76 -18.79
C MET A 37 -0.23 -25.95 -17.34
N GLN A 38 0.64 -26.43 -16.48
CA GLN A 38 0.32 -26.65 -15.06
C GLN A 38 0.07 -25.32 -14.34
N GLY A 39 0.88 -24.30 -14.59
CA GLY A 39 0.66 -22.97 -14.03
C GLY A 39 -0.71 -22.39 -14.45
N SER A 40 -1.06 -22.52 -15.71
CA SER A 40 -2.34 -22.08 -16.22
C SER A 40 -3.53 -22.85 -15.59
N ARG A 41 -3.40 -24.17 -15.42
CA ARG A 41 -4.41 -25.00 -14.76
C ARG A 41 -4.57 -24.65 -13.28
N LEU A 42 -3.45 -24.44 -12.59
CA LEU A 42 -3.44 -24.09 -11.17
C LEU A 42 -4.14 -22.76 -10.94
N MET A 43 -3.92 -21.77 -11.80
CA MET A 43 -4.58 -20.46 -11.71
C MET A 43 -6.10 -20.56 -11.86
N LYS A 44 -6.61 -21.60 -12.51
CA LYS A 44 -8.05 -21.87 -12.70
C LYS A 44 -8.63 -22.82 -11.65
N ASN A 45 -7.80 -23.43 -10.84
CA ASN A 45 -8.22 -24.36 -9.80
C ASN A 45 -8.87 -23.59 -8.62
N ASP A 46 -10.06 -24.02 -8.21
CA ASP A 46 -10.81 -23.34 -7.15
C ASP A 46 -10.10 -23.37 -5.79
N LYS A 47 -9.43 -24.46 -5.46
CA LYS A 47 -8.64 -24.58 -4.23
C LYS A 47 -7.43 -23.62 -4.24
N VAL A 48 -6.77 -23.51 -5.38
CA VAL A 48 -5.66 -22.58 -5.57
C VAL A 48 -6.14 -21.13 -5.49
N LYS A 49 -7.26 -20.81 -6.11
CA LYS A 49 -7.87 -19.46 -6.01
C LYS A 49 -8.17 -19.09 -4.56
N LYS A 50 -8.74 -20.01 -3.79
CA LYS A 50 -9.02 -19.79 -2.37
C LYS A 50 -7.74 -19.56 -1.57
N LEU A 51 -6.72 -20.38 -1.78
CA LEU A 51 -5.40 -20.20 -1.13
C LEU A 51 -4.73 -18.88 -1.54
N MET A 52 -4.90 -18.46 -2.78
CA MET A 52 -4.42 -17.17 -3.27
C MET A 52 -5.05 -16.00 -2.50
N GLU A 53 -6.38 -16.03 -2.33
CA GLU A 53 -7.09 -14.97 -1.59
C GLU A 53 -6.69 -14.95 -0.12
N GLU A 54 -6.57 -16.11 0.52
CA GLU A 54 -6.13 -16.22 1.91
C GLU A 54 -4.71 -15.68 2.11
N TYR A 55 -3.79 -16.08 1.25
CA TYR A 55 -2.38 -15.65 1.32
C TYR A 55 -2.22 -14.14 1.03
N LYS A 56 -2.98 -13.65 0.06
CA LYS A 56 -3.03 -12.23 -0.27
C LYS A 56 -3.54 -11.39 0.91
N ALA A 57 -4.59 -11.85 1.58
CA ALA A 57 -5.13 -11.20 2.77
C ALA A 57 -4.09 -11.15 3.90
N ASP A 58 -3.36 -12.24 4.12
CA ASP A 58 -2.28 -12.32 5.12
C ASP A 58 -1.13 -11.35 4.80
N ILE A 59 -0.69 -11.31 3.54
CA ILE A 59 0.36 -10.39 3.10
C ILE A 59 -0.07 -8.94 3.32
N TYR A 60 -1.26 -8.57 2.88
CA TYR A 60 -1.76 -7.21 3.03
C TYR A 60 -2.00 -6.84 4.49
N GLY A 61 -2.49 -7.77 5.31
CA GLY A 61 -2.64 -7.56 6.74
C GLY A 61 -1.31 -7.27 7.43
N ASN A 62 -0.30 -8.09 7.16
CA ASN A 62 1.05 -7.89 7.70
C ASN A 62 1.69 -6.61 7.18
N LEU A 63 1.57 -6.32 5.89
CA LEU A 63 2.10 -5.09 5.30
C LEU A 63 1.46 -3.85 5.92
N ARG A 64 0.14 -3.85 6.06
CA ARG A 64 -0.59 -2.73 6.69
C ARG A 64 -0.12 -2.50 8.12
N THR A 65 0.05 -3.56 8.90
CA THR A 65 0.55 -3.48 10.29
C THR A 65 1.97 -2.91 10.33
N ARG A 66 2.85 -3.36 9.44
CA ARG A 66 4.22 -2.85 9.34
C ARG A 66 4.26 -1.40 8.89
N MET A 67 3.42 -1.02 7.95
CA MET A 67 3.30 0.37 7.50
C MET A 67 2.80 1.28 8.62
N ALA A 68 1.82 0.84 9.39
CA ALA A 68 1.32 1.59 10.55
C ALA A 68 2.42 1.82 11.59
N ALA A 69 3.17 0.77 11.93
CA ALA A 69 4.31 0.88 12.85
C ALA A 69 5.42 1.79 12.30
N GLY A 70 5.69 1.70 10.99
CA GLY A 70 6.66 2.56 10.31
C GLY A 70 6.21 4.02 10.26
N ALA A 71 4.93 4.28 10.10
CA ALA A 71 4.36 5.62 10.08
C ALA A 71 4.60 6.37 11.40
N VAL A 72 4.52 5.69 12.53
CA VAL A 72 4.82 6.28 13.85
C VAL A 72 6.28 6.75 13.91
N LYS A 73 7.20 5.90 13.50
CA LYS A 73 8.64 6.24 13.47
C LYS A 73 8.95 7.37 12.49
N ALA A 74 8.31 7.36 11.33
CA ALA A 74 8.45 8.42 10.34
C ALA A 74 7.93 9.75 10.86
N TYR A 75 6.80 9.76 11.55
CA TYR A 75 6.25 10.93 12.21
C TYR A 75 7.23 11.49 13.25
N ASP A 76 7.79 10.64 14.10
CA ASP A 76 8.77 11.05 15.11
C ASP A 76 10.01 11.70 14.48
N ALA A 77 10.49 11.15 13.35
CA ALA A 77 11.61 11.71 12.60
C ALA A 77 11.29 13.08 12.02
N ILE A 78 10.11 13.24 11.42
CA ILE A 78 9.65 14.52 10.85
C ILE A 78 9.46 15.54 11.98
N LEU A 79 8.85 15.17 13.08
CA LEU A 79 8.65 16.01 14.25
C LEU A 79 9.98 16.49 14.83
N SER A 80 10.96 15.59 14.89
CA SER A 80 12.31 15.91 15.36
C SER A 80 12.95 17.02 14.52
N ILE A 81 12.79 17.00 13.21
CA ILE A 81 13.28 18.05 12.31
C ILE A 81 12.51 19.36 12.53
N ALA A 82 11.18 19.29 12.59
CA ALA A 82 10.32 20.46 12.77
C ALA A 82 10.59 21.22 14.08
N THR A 83 10.98 20.49 15.13
CA THR A 83 11.23 21.05 16.48
C THR A 83 12.70 21.26 16.81
N ASN A 84 13.62 20.89 15.93
CA ASN A 84 15.06 21.07 16.15
C ASN A 84 15.49 22.50 15.82
N PRO A 85 15.89 23.34 16.82
CA PRO A 85 16.31 24.70 16.56
C PRO A 85 17.64 24.80 15.78
N GLN A 86 18.39 23.71 15.68
CA GLN A 86 19.65 23.64 14.91
C GLN A 86 19.44 23.24 13.45
N ALA A 87 18.26 22.74 13.11
CA ALA A 87 17.92 22.43 11.72
C ALA A 87 17.70 23.71 10.91
N ASP A 88 17.97 23.64 9.62
CA ASP A 88 17.74 24.73 8.69
C ASP A 88 16.25 25.13 8.69
N ASP A 89 15.95 26.43 8.67
CA ASP A 89 14.58 26.94 8.66
C ASP A 89 13.75 26.39 7.52
N ARG A 90 14.37 26.16 6.37
CA ARG A 90 13.72 25.53 5.21
C ARG A 90 13.24 24.11 5.53
N ASP A 91 14.08 23.32 6.16
CA ASP A 91 13.77 21.92 6.49
C ASP A 91 12.74 21.86 7.63
N ARG A 92 12.86 22.73 8.61
CA ARG A 92 11.87 22.87 9.69
C ARG A 92 10.49 23.23 9.17
N LEU A 93 10.42 24.18 8.24
CA LEU A 93 9.18 24.62 7.63
C LEU A 93 8.56 23.50 6.77
N ALA A 94 9.38 22.79 5.99
CA ALA A 94 8.94 21.67 5.17
C ALA A 94 8.36 20.55 6.03
N ALA A 95 9.03 20.19 7.13
CA ALA A 95 8.56 19.17 8.08
C ALA A 95 7.25 19.58 8.76
N ALA A 96 7.14 20.83 9.19
CA ALA A 96 5.91 21.35 9.81
C ALA A 96 4.73 21.34 8.83
N LYS A 97 4.95 21.72 7.59
CA LYS A 97 3.92 21.68 6.53
C LYS A 97 3.47 20.25 6.23
N ASP A 98 4.40 19.30 6.19
CA ASP A 98 4.08 17.88 5.96
C ASP A 98 3.19 17.33 7.07
N ILE A 99 3.51 17.59 8.33
CA ILE A 99 2.72 17.18 9.49
C ILE A 99 1.32 17.79 9.42
N ARG A 100 1.20 19.08 9.15
CA ARG A 100 -0.10 19.77 9.04
C ARG A 100 -0.96 19.19 7.92
N ALA A 101 -0.37 18.92 6.76
CA ALA A 101 -1.08 18.33 5.62
C ALA A 101 -1.62 16.94 5.95
N ARG A 102 -0.82 16.10 6.60
CA ARG A 102 -1.21 14.75 7.01
C ARG A 102 -2.26 14.74 8.11
N ALA A 103 -2.26 15.74 8.98
CA ALA A 103 -3.28 15.92 10.01
C ALA A 103 -4.60 16.51 9.50
N GLY A 104 -4.70 16.78 8.17
CA GLY A 104 -5.90 17.33 7.55
C GLY A 104 -6.00 18.84 7.55
N TYR A 105 -5.00 19.55 8.04
CA TYR A 105 -4.92 21.01 7.97
C TYR A 105 -4.36 21.43 6.61
N LYS A 106 -5.22 21.46 5.61
CA LYS A 106 -4.84 21.97 4.30
C LYS A 106 -4.79 23.50 4.32
N PRO A 107 -3.76 24.11 3.69
CA PRO A 107 -3.80 25.57 3.47
C PRO A 107 -5.00 25.90 2.58
N VAL A 108 -5.67 26.99 2.90
CA VAL A 108 -6.72 27.52 2.03
C VAL A 108 -6.06 28.03 0.75
N ASP A 109 -6.32 27.37 -0.36
CA ASP A 109 -5.89 27.86 -1.66
C ASP A 109 -6.73 29.10 -2.00
N LYS A 110 -6.14 30.27 -1.77
CA LYS A 110 -6.73 31.52 -2.24
C LYS A 110 -6.43 31.65 -3.73
N THR A 111 -7.39 31.25 -4.55
CA THR A 111 -7.35 31.57 -5.96
C THR A 111 -8.03 32.92 -6.15
N GLU A 112 -7.26 33.99 -6.36
CA GLU A 112 -7.81 35.27 -6.77
C GLU A 112 -8.09 35.21 -8.28
N VAL A 113 -9.37 35.10 -8.63
CA VAL A 113 -9.80 35.23 -10.01
C VAL A 113 -10.19 36.69 -10.23
N SER A 114 -9.36 37.45 -10.93
CA SER A 114 -9.71 38.79 -11.36
C SER A 114 -10.70 38.74 -12.52
N GLY A 115 -11.87 39.39 -12.41
CA GLY A 115 -12.84 39.44 -13.49
C GLY A 115 -14.30 39.28 -13.07
N GLY A 116 -14.64 39.55 -11.81
CA GLY A 116 -16.05 39.58 -11.37
C GLY A 116 -16.74 38.23 -11.23
N LEU A 117 -15.98 37.14 -11.14
CA LEU A 117 -16.50 35.84 -10.82
C LEU A 117 -16.56 35.65 -9.30
N SER A 118 -17.76 35.31 -8.81
CA SER A 118 -17.92 34.90 -7.41
C SER A 118 -17.39 33.45 -7.28
N VAL A 119 -16.34 33.29 -6.46
CA VAL A 119 -15.85 31.97 -6.09
C VAL A 119 -16.63 31.51 -4.87
N THR A 120 -17.47 30.49 -5.06
CA THR A 120 -18.12 29.82 -3.95
C THR A 120 -17.13 28.80 -3.39
N LEU A 121 -16.63 29.04 -2.18
CA LEU A 121 -15.86 28.04 -1.46
C LEU A 121 -16.84 27.00 -0.94
N GLU A 122 -16.85 25.82 -1.57
CA GLU A 122 -17.46 24.66 -0.95
C GLU A 122 -16.52 24.22 0.17
N VAL A 123 -16.94 24.48 1.39
CA VAL A 123 -16.33 23.84 2.55
C VAL A 123 -16.81 22.39 2.50
N ASP A 124 -15.88 21.46 2.36
CA ASP A 124 -16.20 20.04 2.51
C ASP A 124 -16.82 19.85 3.90
N ASP A 125 -18.12 19.61 3.94
CA ASP A 125 -18.87 19.39 5.18
C ASP A 125 -18.53 18.04 5.85
N ASP A 126 -17.60 17.28 5.28
CA ASP A 126 -17.13 16.01 5.85
C ASP A 126 -16.44 16.16 7.21
N ILE A 127 -16.10 17.37 7.61
CA ILE A 127 -15.54 17.66 8.94
C ILE A 127 -16.65 17.84 9.99
N ASN A 128 -17.89 18.09 9.59
CA ASN A 128 -19.02 18.34 10.49
C ASN A 128 -20.07 17.24 10.48
N ALA A 129 -19.81 16.11 9.85
CA ALA A 129 -20.75 14.98 9.78
C ALA A 129 -20.70 14.06 11.01
N GLU A 130 -20.02 14.44 12.09
CA GLU A 130 -19.98 13.70 13.35
C GLU A 130 -20.80 14.41 14.44
N ASP A 131 -22.07 14.53 14.20
CA ASP A 131 -23.03 14.77 15.28
C ASP A 131 -23.99 13.61 15.40
#